data_18db1138fc314c071ba3e628b313effb
#
_entry.id   18db1138fc314c071ba3e628b313effb
#
_cell.length_a   1.000
_cell.length_b   1.000
_cell.length_c   1.000
_cell.angle_alpha   90.00
_cell.angle_beta   90.00
_cell.angle_gamma   90.00
#
_symmetry.space_group_name_H-M   'P 1'
#
loop_
_entity.id
_entity.type
_entity.pdbx_description
1 polymer ?
#
loop_
_entity_poly.entity_id
_entity_poly.type
_entity_poly.pdbx_seq_one_letter_code
_entity_poly.pdbx_strand_id
1 'polypeptide(L)'
;MKNSKKYVFESLDFLYKHNIKRLLLPDTLGILTHYEVHQFIDEIKNKYPDFHIDFHGHNDYDLSVSNAIEAVRAGCDGLHLTVNGMGERAGNTPLSSTIASINDFLPNYYTNVNESNLYQASKIVSTFSGQTVSSNKPIVGENVFTQTAGVHADGDNKKNLYYNLSPERFGRKRKYALGKTSGKANIKNNLDELGIKLSDKELKMVTSKVIELGDKKERVTIEDLPYIINDVLDYPEKNNKITIDSYVLTSAKTLKPSTALSMIIKDKLYQETASGDGQFDAFMNALKSIYQSINLKLPKLIDYSVRIPPGSDSDALCETTITW
;
A
#
# COMPACT_ATOMS: atom_id res chain seq x y z
N MET A 1 -13.82 32.73 -4.71
CA MET A 1 -14.26 33.01 -3.33
C MET A 1 -13.45 34.11 -2.67
N LYS A 2 -12.16 33.97 -2.41
CA LYS A 2 -11.36 35.02 -1.70
C LYS A 2 -11.41 36.39 -2.37
N ASN A 3 -11.55 36.47 -3.69
CA ASN A 3 -11.42 37.74 -4.44
C ASN A 3 -12.75 38.39 -4.79
N SER A 4 -13.91 37.74 -4.66
CA SER A 4 -15.21 38.33 -5.03
C SER A 4 -16.39 37.57 -4.42
N LYS A 5 -16.50 37.60 -3.09
CA LYS A 5 -17.65 37.03 -2.37
C LYS A 5 -18.99 37.61 -2.89
N LYS A 6 -19.03 38.92 -3.18
CA LYS A 6 -20.19 39.60 -3.73
C LYS A 6 -20.67 38.95 -5.04
N TYR A 7 -19.77 38.75 -6.00
CA TYR A 7 -20.10 38.14 -7.28
C TYR A 7 -20.64 36.71 -7.11
N VAL A 8 -20.06 35.93 -6.21
CA VAL A 8 -20.54 34.56 -5.94
C VAL A 8 -21.97 34.60 -5.43
N PHE A 9 -22.29 35.45 -4.48
CA PHE A 9 -23.66 35.54 -3.95
C PHE A 9 -24.65 36.12 -4.95
N GLU A 10 -24.27 37.07 -5.80
CA GLU A 10 -25.10 37.55 -6.93
C GLU A 10 -25.39 36.40 -7.92
N SER A 11 -24.42 35.56 -8.20
CA SER A 11 -24.60 34.38 -9.04
C SER A 11 -25.54 33.34 -8.39
N LEU A 12 -25.39 33.09 -7.09
CA LEU A 12 -26.27 32.21 -6.34
C LEU A 12 -27.70 32.72 -6.26
N ASP A 13 -27.94 34.04 -6.09
CA ASP A 13 -29.26 34.65 -6.15
C ASP A 13 -29.92 34.44 -7.51
N PHE A 14 -29.13 34.58 -8.59
CA PHE A 14 -29.63 34.32 -9.95
C PHE A 14 -30.02 32.84 -10.15
N LEU A 15 -29.16 31.92 -9.77
CA LEU A 15 -29.41 30.48 -9.87
C LEU A 15 -30.63 30.04 -9.05
N TYR A 16 -30.77 30.56 -7.84
CA TYR A 16 -31.89 30.28 -6.97
C TYR A 16 -33.24 30.73 -7.56
N LYS A 17 -33.26 31.97 -8.12
CA LYS A 17 -34.45 32.49 -8.83
C LYS A 17 -34.83 31.67 -10.06
N HIS A 18 -33.87 31.02 -10.71
CA HIS A 18 -34.12 30.16 -11.87
C HIS A 18 -34.35 28.69 -11.50
N ASN A 19 -34.61 28.41 -10.22
CA ASN A 19 -34.96 27.08 -9.71
C ASN A 19 -33.87 26.02 -9.95
N ILE A 20 -32.61 26.41 -10.03
CA ILE A 20 -31.49 25.47 -9.99
C ILE A 20 -31.41 24.90 -8.57
N LYS A 21 -31.29 23.57 -8.45
CA LYS A 21 -31.35 22.87 -7.17
C LYS A 21 -30.01 22.31 -6.70
N ARG A 22 -29.06 22.15 -7.61
CA ARG A 22 -27.77 21.52 -7.29
C ARG A 22 -26.61 22.41 -7.69
N LEU A 23 -25.69 22.60 -6.76
CA LEU A 23 -24.49 23.41 -6.92
C LEU A 23 -23.24 22.55 -6.72
N LEU A 24 -22.25 22.79 -7.55
CA LEU A 24 -20.90 22.34 -7.31
C LEU A 24 -20.06 23.53 -6.85
N LEU A 25 -19.49 23.44 -5.64
CA LEU A 25 -18.60 24.44 -5.08
C LEU A 25 -17.14 23.95 -5.15
N PRO A 26 -16.35 24.43 -6.14
CA PRO A 26 -14.98 24.00 -6.28
C PRO A 26 -14.01 24.92 -5.51
N ASP A 27 -13.08 24.34 -4.77
CA ASP A 27 -11.83 24.96 -4.40
C ASP A 27 -10.76 24.60 -5.44
N THR A 28 -10.86 25.24 -6.62
CA THR A 28 -10.06 24.96 -7.80
C THR A 28 -8.56 25.09 -7.58
N LEU A 29 -8.13 25.97 -6.69
CA LEU A 29 -6.72 26.22 -6.41
C LEU A 29 -6.23 25.52 -5.12
N GLY A 30 -7.12 24.83 -4.41
CA GLY A 30 -6.79 24.17 -3.14
C GLY A 30 -6.29 25.11 -2.06
N ILE A 31 -6.76 26.36 -2.03
CA ILE A 31 -6.24 27.44 -1.16
C ILE A 31 -7.14 27.77 0.03
N LEU A 32 -8.30 27.15 0.12
CA LEU A 32 -9.19 27.37 1.26
C LEU A 32 -8.70 26.59 2.47
N THR A 33 -8.81 27.22 3.63
CA THR A 33 -8.68 26.53 4.92
C THR A 33 -10.00 25.85 5.28
N HIS A 34 -9.95 24.84 6.13
CA HIS A 34 -11.16 24.16 6.63
C HIS A 34 -12.16 25.13 7.28
N TYR A 35 -11.68 26.14 7.97
CA TYR A 35 -12.51 27.17 8.57
C TYR A 35 -13.26 28.01 7.52
N GLU A 36 -12.56 28.44 6.46
CA GLU A 36 -13.16 29.19 5.36
C GLU A 36 -14.20 28.37 4.59
N VAL A 37 -13.94 27.05 4.40
CA VAL A 37 -14.90 26.13 3.77
C VAL A 37 -16.17 26.02 4.62
N HIS A 38 -16.01 25.80 5.93
CA HIS A 38 -17.15 25.72 6.86
C HIS A 38 -18.01 26.97 6.79
N GLN A 39 -17.41 28.12 7.02
CA GLN A 39 -18.13 29.39 7.00
C GLN A 39 -18.88 29.65 5.69
N PHE A 40 -18.23 29.35 4.58
CA PHE A 40 -18.81 29.64 3.26
C PHE A 40 -20.01 28.75 2.95
N ILE A 41 -19.94 27.46 3.26
CA ILE A 41 -21.04 26.52 3.06
C ILE A 41 -22.19 26.84 4.02
N ASP A 42 -21.90 27.12 5.28
CA ASP A 42 -22.90 27.53 6.28
C ASP A 42 -23.65 28.80 5.84
N GLU A 43 -22.95 29.84 5.37
CA GLU A 43 -23.60 31.03 4.83
C GLU A 43 -24.53 30.76 3.63
N ILE A 44 -24.11 29.85 2.74
CA ILE A 44 -24.94 29.45 1.60
C ILE A 44 -26.16 28.69 2.07
N LYS A 45 -25.99 27.70 2.95
CA LYS A 45 -27.11 26.88 3.48
C LYS A 45 -28.11 27.73 4.27
N ASN A 46 -27.64 28.69 5.05
CA ASN A 46 -28.53 29.60 5.78
C ASN A 46 -29.35 30.52 4.85
N LYS A 47 -28.76 30.97 3.74
CA LYS A 47 -29.45 31.85 2.77
C LYS A 47 -30.32 31.08 1.78
N TYR A 48 -29.87 29.87 1.38
CA TYR A 48 -30.52 29.05 0.36
C TYR A 48 -30.63 27.59 0.82
N PRO A 49 -31.53 27.29 1.77
CA PRO A 49 -31.60 25.98 2.41
C PRO A 49 -31.92 24.82 1.44
N ASP A 50 -32.57 25.12 0.31
CA ASP A 50 -32.99 24.11 -0.67
C ASP A 50 -31.87 23.70 -1.66
N PHE A 51 -30.73 24.36 -1.64
CA PHE A 51 -29.63 23.94 -2.50
C PHE A 51 -29.01 22.61 -2.02
N HIS A 52 -28.95 21.66 -2.92
CA HIS A 52 -28.05 20.53 -2.79
C HIS A 52 -26.63 21.00 -3.14
N ILE A 53 -25.69 20.88 -2.23
CA ILE A 53 -24.32 21.37 -2.38
C ILE A 53 -23.37 20.17 -2.48
N ASP A 54 -22.63 20.12 -3.58
CA ASP A 54 -21.46 19.25 -3.72
C ASP A 54 -20.19 20.07 -3.52
N PHE A 55 -19.25 19.56 -2.74
CA PHE A 55 -17.93 20.18 -2.57
C PHE A 55 -16.87 19.42 -3.36
N HIS A 56 -16.01 20.16 -4.07
CA HIS A 56 -14.88 19.65 -4.83
C HIS A 56 -13.60 20.36 -4.41
N GLY A 57 -12.72 19.66 -3.71
CA GLY A 57 -11.47 20.22 -3.18
C GLY A 57 -10.24 19.69 -3.89
N HIS A 58 -9.32 20.60 -4.30
CA HIS A 58 -7.96 20.26 -4.68
C HIS A 58 -7.04 20.20 -3.46
N ASN A 59 -5.88 19.50 -3.61
CA ASN A 59 -5.02 19.13 -2.47
C ASN A 59 -3.67 19.86 -2.44
N ASP A 60 -3.58 21.05 -3.02
CA ASP A 60 -2.33 21.79 -3.23
C ASP A 60 -1.56 22.11 -1.92
N TYR A 61 -2.26 22.29 -0.81
CA TYR A 61 -1.69 22.49 0.52
C TYR A 61 -1.92 21.31 1.47
N ASP A 62 -2.30 20.14 0.94
CA ASP A 62 -2.62 18.93 1.72
C ASP A 62 -3.78 19.11 2.73
N LEU A 63 -4.68 20.05 2.46
CA LEU A 63 -5.83 20.39 3.31
C LEU A 63 -7.15 19.77 2.83
N SER A 64 -7.18 19.08 1.68
CA SER A 64 -8.42 18.69 1.02
C SER A 64 -9.29 17.77 1.86
N VAL A 65 -8.71 16.84 2.64
CA VAL A 65 -9.47 15.94 3.53
C VAL A 65 -10.12 16.72 4.65
N SER A 66 -9.37 17.62 5.31
CA SER A 66 -9.89 18.48 6.36
C SER A 66 -11.02 19.38 5.83
N ASN A 67 -10.83 19.94 4.63
CA ASN A 67 -11.81 20.78 3.97
C ASN A 67 -13.10 20.00 3.65
N ALA A 68 -12.98 18.75 3.17
CA ALA A 68 -14.13 17.88 2.90
C ALA A 68 -14.93 17.56 4.18
N ILE A 69 -14.23 17.28 5.29
CA ILE A 69 -14.88 17.02 6.59
C ILE A 69 -15.67 18.25 7.05
N GLU A 70 -15.07 19.44 6.97
CA GLU A 70 -15.75 20.66 7.37
C GLU A 70 -16.87 21.05 6.39
N ALA A 71 -16.76 20.73 5.12
CA ALA A 71 -17.85 20.86 4.17
C ALA A 71 -19.09 20.05 4.61
N VAL A 72 -18.88 18.79 5.01
CA VAL A 72 -19.97 17.93 5.52
C VAL A 72 -20.56 18.50 6.82
N ARG A 73 -19.74 18.95 7.76
CA ARG A 73 -20.19 19.59 9.02
C ARG A 73 -21.03 20.83 8.79
N ALA A 74 -20.71 21.59 7.75
CA ALA A 74 -21.46 22.79 7.36
C ALA A 74 -22.71 22.50 6.54
N GLY A 75 -23.05 21.22 6.32
CA GLY A 75 -24.28 20.82 5.63
C GLY A 75 -24.13 20.58 4.12
N CYS A 76 -22.93 20.32 3.64
CA CYS A 76 -22.71 19.86 2.26
C CYS A 76 -23.35 18.47 2.07
N ASP A 77 -24.04 18.27 0.95
CA ASP A 77 -24.81 17.06 0.67
C ASP A 77 -23.99 16.00 -0.09
N GLY A 78 -22.94 16.43 -0.80
CA GLY A 78 -22.10 15.53 -1.59
C GLY A 78 -20.63 15.97 -1.63
N LEU A 79 -19.74 15.02 -1.84
CA LEU A 79 -18.30 15.25 -2.00
C LEU A 79 -17.81 14.64 -3.31
N HIS A 80 -17.00 15.38 -4.05
CA HIS A 80 -16.26 14.86 -5.18
C HIS A 80 -14.89 14.36 -4.71
N LEU A 81 -14.73 13.05 -4.70
CA LEU A 81 -13.53 12.37 -4.22
C LEU A 81 -12.89 11.56 -5.35
N THR A 82 -11.59 11.36 -5.28
CA THR A 82 -10.89 10.52 -6.26
C THR A 82 -10.08 9.41 -5.58
N VAL A 83 -10.03 8.24 -6.22
CA VAL A 83 -9.18 7.15 -5.74
C VAL A 83 -7.73 7.61 -5.82
N ASN A 84 -6.96 7.35 -4.77
CA ASN A 84 -5.57 7.79 -4.60
C ASN A 84 -5.37 9.32 -4.62
N GLY A 85 -6.44 10.12 -4.61
CA GLY A 85 -6.33 11.56 -4.74
C GLY A 85 -5.90 12.00 -6.14
N MET A 86 -6.15 11.18 -7.17
CA MET A 86 -5.77 11.53 -8.54
C MET A 86 -6.43 12.83 -8.99
N GLY A 87 -5.69 13.63 -9.75
CA GLY A 87 -6.15 14.91 -10.28
C GLY A 87 -5.00 15.78 -10.74
N GLU A 88 -5.31 16.98 -11.16
CA GLU A 88 -4.31 17.96 -11.59
C GLU A 88 -3.42 18.40 -10.41
N ARG A 89 -2.18 18.80 -10.71
CA ARG A 89 -1.19 19.34 -9.76
C ARG A 89 -0.93 18.38 -8.59
N ALA A 90 -1.33 18.75 -7.35
CA ALA A 90 -1.22 17.89 -6.16
C ALA A 90 -2.40 16.92 -5.99
N GLY A 91 -3.32 16.91 -6.95
CA GLY A 91 -4.48 16.03 -6.98
C GLY A 91 -5.73 16.61 -6.31
N ASN A 92 -6.72 15.74 -6.15
CA ASN A 92 -8.01 16.02 -5.53
C ASN A 92 -8.11 15.41 -4.13
N THR A 93 -9.23 15.63 -3.48
CA THR A 93 -9.54 15.02 -2.18
C THR A 93 -9.53 13.49 -2.31
N PRO A 94 -8.67 12.77 -1.55
CA PRO A 94 -8.54 11.32 -1.65
C PRO A 94 -9.72 10.59 -0.99
N LEU A 95 -10.30 9.64 -1.72
CA LEU A 95 -11.45 8.85 -1.28
C LEU A 95 -11.20 8.15 0.06
N SER A 96 -10.09 7.40 0.16
CA SER A 96 -9.84 6.51 1.30
C SER A 96 -9.75 7.24 2.64
N SER A 97 -8.97 8.31 2.71
CA SER A 97 -8.79 9.10 3.92
C SER A 97 -10.08 9.83 4.31
N THR A 98 -10.80 10.34 3.32
CA THR A 98 -12.04 11.09 3.56
C THR A 98 -13.14 10.18 4.11
N ILE A 99 -13.34 9.01 3.50
CA ILE A 99 -14.35 8.03 3.98
C ILE A 99 -14.03 7.57 5.41
N ALA A 100 -12.78 7.19 5.67
CA ALA A 100 -12.36 6.79 7.01
C ALA A 100 -12.58 7.91 8.04
N SER A 101 -12.25 9.16 7.67
CA SER A 101 -12.40 10.31 8.56
C SER A 101 -13.87 10.66 8.81
N ILE A 102 -14.75 10.58 7.81
CA ILE A 102 -16.19 10.80 8.02
C ILE A 102 -16.72 9.76 9.01
N ASN A 103 -16.43 8.48 8.79
CA ASN A 103 -16.94 7.42 9.65
C ASN A 103 -16.38 7.47 11.09
N ASP A 104 -15.17 7.99 11.28
CA ASP A 104 -14.54 8.06 12.62
C ASP A 104 -14.87 9.35 13.38
N PHE A 105 -14.99 10.49 12.69
CA PHE A 105 -15.05 11.80 13.34
C PHE A 105 -16.40 12.51 13.18
N LEU A 106 -17.31 11.99 12.37
CA LEU A 106 -18.64 12.57 12.17
C LEU A 106 -19.76 11.61 12.59
N PRO A 107 -20.08 11.53 13.89
CA PRO A 107 -20.98 10.50 14.44
C PRO A 107 -22.41 10.53 13.89
N ASN A 108 -22.85 11.66 13.31
CA ASN A 108 -24.16 11.83 12.72
C ASN A 108 -24.17 11.55 11.20
N TYR A 109 -23.05 11.18 10.63
CA TYR A 109 -22.89 10.92 9.20
C TYR A 109 -22.28 9.53 9.00
N TYR A 110 -22.67 8.87 7.95
CA TYR A 110 -22.11 7.60 7.54
C TYR A 110 -22.08 7.49 6.02
N THR A 111 -21.18 6.67 5.53
CA THR A 111 -21.08 6.39 4.10
C THR A 111 -21.42 4.93 3.83
N ASN A 112 -21.99 4.65 2.66
CA ASN A 112 -22.26 3.28 2.21
C ASN A 112 -21.03 2.66 1.48
N VAL A 113 -19.86 3.28 1.59
CA VAL A 113 -18.63 2.77 0.98
C VAL A 113 -18.10 1.60 1.79
N ASN A 114 -17.87 0.47 1.13
CA ASN A 114 -17.22 -0.67 1.77
C ASN A 114 -15.71 -0.39 1.92
N GLU A 115 -15.30 -0.06 3.13
CA GLU A 115 -13.93 0.31 3.44
C GLU A 115 -12.93 -0.82 3.22
N SER A 116 -13.35 -2.10 3.33
CA SER A 116 -12.49 -3.25 3.09
C SER A 116 -11.99 -3.35 1.64
N ASN A 117 -12.66 -2.68 0.70
CA ASN A 117 -12.29 -2.64 -0.71
C ASN A 117 -11.40 -1.44 -1.08
N LEU A 118 -11.20 -0.47 -0.18
CA LEU A 118 -10.44 0.76 -0.48
C LEU A 118 -8.99 0.48 -0.90
N TYR A 119 -8.33 -0.47 -0.24
CA TYR A 119 -6.97 -0.86 -0.60
C TYR A 119 -6.90 -1.51 -1.98
N GLN A 120 -7.82 -2.43 -2.28
CA GLN A 120 -7.87 -3.09 -3.58
C GLN A 120 -8.19 -2.09 -4.70
N ALA A 121 -9.15 -1.19 -4.50
CA ALA A 121 -9.47 -0.13 -5.44
C ALA A 121 -8.24 0.77 -5.71
N SER A 122 -7.51 1.14 -4.65
CA SER A 122 -6.27 1.90 -4.76
C SER A 122 -5.22 1.19 -5.63
N LYS A 123 -5.02 -0.12 -5.44
CA LYS A 123 -4.08 -0.92 -6.24
C LYS A 123 -4.49 -1.02 -7.71
N ILE A 124 -5.76 -1.29 -7.98
CA ILE A 124 -6.29 -1.37 -9.35
C ILE A 124 -6.06 -0.05 -10.08
N VAL A 125 -6.45 1.06 -9.46
CA VAL A 125 -6.30 2.39 -10.09
C VAL A 125 -4.82 2.75 -10.27
N SER A 126 -3.95 2.45 -9.31
CA SER A 126 -2.50 2.62 -9.44
C SER A 126 -1.93 1.85 -10.63
N THR A 127 -2.35 0.61 -10.80
CA THR A 127 -1.90 -0.25 -11.92
C THR A 127 -2.35 0.31 -13.26
N PHE A 128 -3.63 0.67 -13.40
CA PHE A 128 -4.16 1.17 -14.69
C PHE A 128 -3.70 2.58 -15.03
N SER A 129 -3.48 3.43 -14.03
CA SER A 129 -3.01 4.80 -14.27
C SER A 129 -1.49 4.93 -14.44
N GLY A 130 -0.73 3.90 -14.04
CA GLY A 130 0.73 3.96 -13.96
C GLY A 130 1.25 4.86 -12.83
N GLN A 131 0.38 5.45 -12.00
CA GLN A 131 0.78 6.29 -10.87
C GLN A 131 1.02 5.43 -9.62
N THR A 132 2.22 5.49 -9.09
CA THR A 132 2.56 4.77 -7.86
C THR A 132 1.97 5.46 -6.63
N VAL A 133 1.44 4.66 -5.71
CA VAL A 133 0.96 5.13 -4.40
C VAL A 133 2.12 5.16 -3.42
N SER A 134 2.33 6.29 -2.75
CA SER A 134 3.34 6.40 -1.70
C SER A 134 3.10 5.37 -0.60
N SER A 135 4.16 4.70 -0.12
CA SER A 135 4.06 3.66 0.91
C SER A 135 3.51 4.17 2.24
N ASN A 136 3.59 5.47 2.51
CA ASN A 136 3.04 6.13 3.69
C ASN A 136 1.71 6.85 3.42
N LYS A 137 1.10 6.68 2.23
CA LYS A 137 -0.22 7.27 1.94
C LYS A 137 -1.25 6.81 2.96
N PRO A 138 -1.97 7.72 3.66
CA PRO A 138 -2.95 7.33 4.66
C PRO A 138 -3.93 6.26 4.15
N ILE A 139 -4.26 5.28 4.98
CA ILE A 139 -5.18 4.17 4.75
C ILE A 139 -4.68 3.14 3.72
N VAL A 140 -4.21 3.56 2.55
CA VAL A 140 -3.91 2.68 1.40
C VAL A 140 -2.42 2.44 1.14
N GLY A 141 -1.53 3.19 1.79
CA GLY A 141 -0.09 2.99 1.65
C GLY A 141 0.37 1.64 2.24
N GLU A 142 1.41 1.05 1.67
CA GLU A 142 1.91 -0.28 2.10
C GLU A 142 2.31 -0.31 3.57
N ASN A 143 2.92 0.77 4.08
CA ASN A 143 3.49 0.83 5.42
C ASN A 143 2.53 1.35 6.50
N VAL A 144 1.31 1.76 6.13
CA VAL A 144 0.38 2.42 7.08
C VAL A 144 0.05 1.54 8.28
N PHE A 145 -0.03 0.22 8.09
CA PHE A 145 -0.31 -0.76 9.15
C PHE A 145 0.94 -1.56 9.54
N THR A 146 2.13 -1.01 9.31
CA THR A 146 3.40 -1.64 9.66
C THR A 146 4.00 -0.96 10.88
N GLN A 147 4.20 -1.73 11.95
CA GLN A 147 4.90 -1.30 13.16
C GLN A 147 6.39 -1.60 13.03
N THR A 148 7.23 -0.61 13.33
CA THR A 148 8.69 -0.76 13.28
C THR A 148 9.31 -0.88 14.66
N ALA A 149 8.75 -0.21 15.66
CA ALA A 149 9.28 -0.20 17.02
C ALA A 149 8.71 -1.35 17.87
N GLY A 150 9.59 -2.05 18.58
CA GLY A 150 9.21 -3.15 19.48
C GLY A 150 8.21 -2.75 20.55
N VAL A 151 8.28 -1.50 21.05
CA VAL A 151 7.32 -0.95 22.03
C VAL A 151 5.90 -0.89 21.45
N HIS A 152 5.76 -0.50 20.20
CA HIS A 152 4.45 -0.44 19.54
C HIS A 152 3.89 -1.84 19.29
N ALA A 153 4.75 -2.79 18.90
CA ALA A 153 4.35 -4.19 18.74
C ALA A 153 3.90 -4.82 20.07
N ASP A 154 4.57 -4.50 21.16
CA ASP A 154 4.16 -4.95 22.51
C ASP A 154 2.84 -4.31 22.93
N GLY A 155 2.63 -3.03 22.61
CA GLY A 155 1.38 -2.32 22.88
C GLY A 155 0.20 -2.89 22.11
N ASP A 156 0.40 -3.29 20.86
CA ASP A 156 -0.61 -3.98 20.05
C ASP A 156 -1.03 -5.33 20.68
N ASN A 157 -0.06 -6.10 21.17
CA ASN A 157 -0.32 -7.36 21.89
C ASN A 157 -1.12 -7.15 23.19
N LYS A 158 -1.06 -5.94 23.76
CA LYS A 158 -1.79 -5.52 24.96
C LYS A 158 -3.09 -4.76 24.68
N LYS A 159 -3.88 -5.16 23.69
CA LYS A 159 -5.19 -4.61 23.33
C LYS A 159 -5.15 -3.28 22.53
N ASN A 160 -4.31 -3.17 21.52
CA ASN A 160 -4.27 -2.03 20.60
C ASN A 160 -4.06 -0.65 21.26
N LEU A 161 -3.28 -0.57 22.32
CA LEU A 161 -3.07 0.66 23.07
C LEU A 161 -2.46 1.81 22.26
N TYR A 162 -1.78 1.51 21.15
CA TYR A 162 -1.04 2.49 20.35
C TYR A 162 -1.66 2.78 18.99
N TYR A 163 -2.76 2.08 18.61
CA TYR A 163 -3.27 2.23 17.26
C TYR A 163 -4.79 2.03 17.16
N ASN A 164 -5.52 3.10 16.94
CA ASN A 164 -6.98 3.08 16.89
C ASN A 164 -7.55 2.60 15.54
N LEU A 165 -6.80 2.75 14.44
CA LEU A 165 -7.23 2.27 13.13
C LEU A 165 -6.96 0.77 13.00
N SER A 166 -8.02 -0.04 12.94
CA SER A 166 -7.91 -1.47 12.70
C SER A 166 -7.60 -1.75 11.23
N PRO A 167 -6.50 -2.46 10.90
CA PRO A 167 -6.21 -2.83 9.51
C PRO A 167 -7.27 -3.73 8.88
N GLU A 168 -7.94 -4.59 9.67
CA GLU A 168 -8.97 -5.52 9.22
C GLU A 168 -10.17 -4.77 8.61
N ARG A 169 -10.50 -3.59 9.14
CA ARG A 169 -11.53 -2.67 8.59
C ARG A 169 -11.29 -2.36 7.11
N PHE A 170 -10.02 -2.27 6.72
CA PHE A 170 -9.59 -1.94 5.36
C PHE A 170 -9.16 -3.16 4.55
N GLY A 171 -9.54 -4.38 4.97
CA GLY A 171 -9.16 -5.63 4.32
C GLY A 171 -7.66 -5.93 4.37
N ARG A 172 -6.96 -5.41 5.37
CA ARG A 172 -5.51 -5.53 5.54
C ARG A 172 -5.16 -6.27 6.83
N LYS A 173 -3.89 -6.61 6.97
CA LYS A 173 -3.32 -7.18 8.19
C LYS A 173 -2.26 -6.24 8.76
N ARG A 174 -2.07 -6.30 10.07
CA ARG A 174 -0.96 -5.63 10.74
C ARG A 174 0.34 -6.35 10.38
N LYS A 175 1.38 -5.59 10.14
CA LYS A 175 2.72 -6.09 9.84
C LYS A 175 3.72 -5.55 10.86
N TYR A 176 4.76 -6.31 11.12
CA TYR A 176 5.84 -5.91 12.02
C TYR A 176 7.14 -5.93 11.23
N ALA A 177 7.67 -4.74 10.94
CA ALA A 177 8.91 -4.62 10.19
C ALA A 177 10.10 -5.16 10.99
N LEU A 178 11.02 -5.79 10.27
CA LEU A 178 12.26 -6.33 10.80
C LEU A 178 13.42 -5.39 10.47
N GLY A 179 14.35 -5.20 11.39
CA GLY A 179 15.51 -4.36 11.20
C GLY A 179 16.05 -3.73 12.49
N LYS A 180 16.74 -2.62 12.37
CA LYS A 180 17.47 -1.93 13.48
C LYS A 180 16.64 -1.68 14.74
N THR A 181 15.38 -1.31 14.60
CA THR A 181 14.47 -0.98 15.72
C THR A 181 13.65 -2.17 16.20
N SER A 182 13.88 -3.36 15.67
CA SER A 182 13.16 -4.57 16.05
C SER A 182 13.44 -4.97 17.49
N GLY A 183 12.35 -5.12 18.26
CA GLY A 183 12.40 -5.74 19.59
C GLY A 183 11.97 -7.20 19.53
N LYS A 184 12.10 -7.91 20.66
CA LYS A 184 11.65 -9.32 20.80
C LYS A 184 10.20 -9.50 20.40
N ALA A 185 9.32 -8.54 20.68
CA ALA A 185 7.90 -8.61 20.34
C ALA A 185 7.68 -8.60 18.81
N ASN A 186 8.42 -7.78 18.05
CA ASN A 186 8.35 -7.78 16.60
C ASN A 186 8.76 -9.12 16.01
N ILE A 187 9.91 -9.66 16.46
CA ILE A 187 10.40 -10.96 16.00
C ILE A 187 9.39 -12.05 16.33
N LYS A 188 8.88 -12.07 17.57
CA LYS A 188 7.90 -13.07 18.01
C LYS A 188 6.63 -13.05 17.17
N ASN A 189 6.08 -11.85 16.89
CA ASN A 189 4.87 -11.72 16.07
C ASN A 189 5.08 -12.26 14.64
N ASN A 190 6.24 -11.99 14.03
CA ASN A 190 6.58 -12.54 12.72
C ASN A 190 6.80 -14.07 12.77
N LEU A 191 7.40 -14.60 13.83
CA LEU A 191 7.59 -16.05 14.04
C LEU A 191 6.27 -16.76 14.24
N ASP A 192 5.34 -16.17 15.00
CA ASP A 192 4.00 -16.72 15.22
C ASP A 192 3.22 -16.80 13.90
N GLU A 193 3.38 -15.82 12.98
CA GLU A 193 2.80 -15.85 11.64
C GLU A 193 3.36 -17.02 10.81
N LEU A 194 4.65 -17.32 10.95
CA LEU A 194 5.31 -18.46 10.30
C LEU A 194 5.05 -19.81 11.00
N GLY A 195 4.38 -19.80 12.17
CA GLY A 195 4.19 -20.98 12.99
C GLY A 195 5.47 -21.52 13.65
N ILE A 196 6.51 -20.69 13.78
CA ILE A 196 7.82 -21.05 14.34
C ILE A 196 7.84 -20.67 15.83
N LYS A 197 8.25 -21.60 16.67
CA LYS A 197 8.41 -21.37 18.12
C LYS A 197 9.88 -21.47 18.49
N LEU A 198 10.41 -20.45 19.14
CA LEU A 198 11.77 -20.38 19.66
C LEU A 198 11.74 -20.25 21.18
N SER A 199 12.76 -20.78 21.84
CA SER A 199 13.01 -20.49 23.25
C SER A 199 13.46 -19.02 23.43
N ASP A 200 13.38 -18.49 24.66
CA ASP A 200 13.79 -17.11 24.95
C ASP A 200 15.25 -16.82 24.60
N LYS A 201 16.14 -17.84 24.73
CA LYS A 201 17.55 -17.73 24.37
C LYS A 201 17.73 -17.63 22.85
N GLU A 202 17.08 -18.52 22.12
CA GLU A 202 17.11 -18.51 20.63
C GLU A 202 16.49 -17.24 20.06
N LEU A 203 15.34 -16.83 20.61
CA LEU A 203 14.68 -15.56 20.22
C LEU A 203 15.62 -14.36 20.42
N LYS A 204 16.39 -14.34 21.52
CA LYS A 204 17.38 -13.27 21.76
C LYS A 204 18.50 -13.28 20.71
N MET A 205 19.00 -14.46 20.33
CA MET A 205 20.05 -14.60 19.32
C MET A 205 19.56 -14.14 17.95
N VAL A 206 18.40 -14.60 17.52
CA VAL A 206 17.76 -14.19 16.25
C VAL A 206 17.48 -12.68 16.23
N THR A 207 16.96 -12.14 17.36
CA THR A 207 16.73 -10.68 17.47
C THR A 207 18.02 -9.88 17.27
N SER A 208 19.11 -10.30 17.90
CA SER A 208 20.41 -9.63 17.76
C SER A 208 20.93 -9.67 16.31
N LYS A 209 20.73 -10.78 15.62
CA LYS A 209 21.14 -10.91 14.21
C LYS A 209 20.30 -10.03 13.28
N VAL A 210 18.98 -9.98 13.47
CA VAL A 210 18.10 -9.09 12.71
C VAL A 210 18.47 -7.61 12.90
N ILE A 211 18.82 -7.21 14.13
CA ILE A 211 19.29 -5.85 14.42
C ILE A 211 20.61 -5.58 13.71
N GLU A 212 21.58 -6.51 13.76
CA GLU A 212 22.87 -6.41 13.09
C GLU A 212 22.70 -6.18 11.57
N LEU A 213 21.83 -6.98 10.92
CA LEU A 213 21.52 -6.82 9.49
C LEU A 213 20.89 -5.45 9.21
N GLY A 214 19.92 -5.03 10.02
CA GLY A 214 19.30 -3.72 9.92
C GLY A 214 20.26 -2.54 10.14
N ASP A 215 21.28 -2.69 11.00
CA ASP A 215 22.35 -1.68 11.19
C ASP A 215 23.24 -1.56 9.95
N LYS A 216 23.44 -2.64 9.21
CA LYS A 216 24.11 -2.65 7.90
C LYS A 216 23.26 -2.10 6.77
N LYS A 217 22.04 -1.60 7.07
CA LYS A 217 21.02 -1.13 6.12
C LYS A 217 20.50 -2.24 5.19
N GLU A 218 20.66 -3.49 5.54
CA GLU A 218 20.05 -4.60 4.85
C GLU A 218 18.55 -4.64 5.16
N ARG A 219 17.73 -4.85 4.13
CA ARG A 219 16.29 -5.00 4.30
C ARG A 219 16.01 -6.45 4.73
N VAL A 220 15.51 -6.62 5.93
CA VAL A 220 15.10 -7.93 6.45
C VAL A 220 13.59 -8.08 6.31
N THR A 221 13.13 -9.18 5.74
CA THR A 221 11.72 -9.52 5.57
C THR A 221 11.33 -10.72 6.43
N ILE A 222 10.04 -11.01 6.54
CA ILE A 222 9.56 -12.18 7.29
C ILE A 222 10.06 -13.49 6.67
N GLU A 223 10.21 -13.52 5.35
CA GLU A 223 10.70 -14.66 4.58
C GLU A 223 12.18 -14.97 4.86
N ASP A 224 12.95 -13.99 5.31
CA ASP A 224 14.37 -14.17 5.67
C ASP A 224 14.53 -14.84 7.04
N LEU A 225 13.52 -14.77 7.92
CA LEU A 225 13.62 -15.30 9.28
C LEU A 225 14.01 -16.78 9.37
N PRO A 226 13.45 -17.71 8.55
CA PRO A 226 13.87 -19.11 8.59
C PRO A 226 15.36 -19.29 8.29
N TYR A 227 15.91 -18.52 7.34
CA TYR A 227 17.34 -18.57 6.99
C TYR A 227 18.19 -17.98 8.10
N ILE A 228 17.80 -16.85 8.68
CA ILE A 228 18.48 -16.23 9.82
C ILE A 228 18.49 -17.17 11.04
N ILE A 229 17.40 -17.88 11.28
CA ILE A 229 17.30 -18.87 12.36
C ILE A 229 18.27 -20.01 12.13
N ASN A 230 18.30 -20.56 10.91
CA ASN A 230 19.25 -21.64 10.57
C ASN A 230 20.70 -21.19 10.70
N ASP A 231 21.04 -19.98 10.25
CA ASP A 231 22.39 -19.41 10.35
C ASP A 231 22.82 -19.17 11.82
N VAL A 232 21.91 -18.69 12.66
CA VAL A 232 22.19 -18.32 14.04
C VAL A 232 22.19 -19.51 15.00
N LEU A 233 21.38 -20.53 14.71
CA LEU A 233 21.15 -21.66 15.62
C LEU A 233 21.84 -22.95 15.19
N ASP A 234 22.63 -22.90 14.11
CA ASP A 234 23.33 -24.06 13.53
C ASP A 234 22.42 -25.30 13.38
N TYR A 235 21.14 -25.08 13.04
CA TYR A 235 20.27 -26.21 12.75
C TYR A 235 20.79 -26.94 11.51
N PRO A 236 21.03 -28.27 11.58
CA PRO A 236 21.44 -29.02 10.42
C PRO A 236 20.38 -28.85 9.32
N GLU A 237 20.79 -28.29 8.18
CA GLU A 237 19.92 -28.16 7.03
C GLU A 237 19.26 -29.51 6.74
N LYS A 238 17.94 -29.60 6.89
CA LYS A 238 17.22 -30.71 6.32
C LYS A 238 17.46 -30.63 4.80
N ASN A 239 18.11 -31.66 4.25
CA ASN A 239 18.49 -31.82 2.85
C ASN A 239 17.27 -31.90 1.91
N ASN A 240 16.43 -30.88 1.91
CA ASN A 240 15.32 -30.72 0.97
C ASN A 240 15.58 -29.50 0.05
N LYS A 241 16.86 -29.21 -0.24
CA LYS A 241 17.19 -28.07 -1.09
C LYS A 241 16.72 -28.30 -2.51
N ILE A 242 15.95 -27.32 -2.97
CA ILE A 242 15.74 -27.08 -4.40
C ILE A 242 16.79 -26.04 -4.76
N THR A 243 17.74 -26.40 -5.64
CA THR A 243 18.78 -25.48 -6.08
C THR A 243 18.75 -25.34 -7.60
N ILE A 244 18.97 -24.13 -8.07
CA ILE A 244 19.24 -23.89 -9.48
C ILE A 244 20.69 -24.27 -9.72
N ASP A 245 20.95 -25.27 -10.55
CA ASP A 245 22.29 -25.68 -10.95
C ASP A 245 22.83 -24.72 -12.00
N SER A 246 22.09 -24.52 -13.07
CA SER A 246 22.46 -23.59 -14.14
C SER A 246 21.25 -23.14 -14.93
N TYR A 247 21.37 -22.00 -15.60
CA TYR A 247 20.38 -21.56 -16.58
C TYR A 247 21.00 -20.72 -17.68
N VAL A 248 20.36 -20.75 -18.86
CA VAL A 248 20.72 -19.92 -20.01
C VAL A 248 19.45 -19.21 -20.47
N LEU A 249 19.54 -17.90 -20.65
CA LEU A 249 18.47 -17.08 -21.23
C LEU A 249 18.90 -16.56 -22.59
N THR A 250 18.09 -16.82 -23.60
CA THR A 250 18.32 -16.36 -24.96
C THR A 250 17.24 -15.36 -25.35
N SER A 251 17.67 -14.21 -25.86
CA SER A 251 16.75 -13.17 -26.37
C SER A 251 17.31 -12.61 -27.66
N ALA A 252 16.47 -12.51 -28.69
CA ALA A 252 16.80 -11.91 -29.97
C ALA A 252 15.60 -11.14 -30.52
N LYS A 253 15.87 -10.12 -31.35
CA LYS A 253 14.84 -9.21 -31.87
C LYS A 253 13.67 -9.90 -32.59
N THR A 254 13.94 -11.05 -33.23
CA THR A 254 12.99 -11.77 -34.09
C THR A 254 12.55 -13.12 -33.54
N LEU A 255 13.04 -13.52 -32.37
CA LEU A 255 12.73 -14.81 -31.74
C LEU A 255 12.10 -14.57 -30.37
N LYS A 256 11.18 -15.46 -30.00
CA LYS A 256 10.67 -15.48 -28.62
C LYS A 256 11.82 -15.78 -27.66
N PRO A 257 11.90 -15.03 -26.54
CA PRO A 257 12.83 -15.37 -25.47
C PRO A 257 12.69 -16.83 -25.06
N SER A 258 13.80 -17.52 -24.86
CA SER A 258 13.82 -18.90 -24.41
C SER A 258 14.82 -19.10 -23.29
N THR A 259 14.56 -20.12 -22.47
CA THR A 259 15.44 -20.52 -21.38
C THR A 259 15.72 -22.02 -21.43
N ALA A 260 16.94 -22.40 -21.07
CA ALA A 260 17.27 -23.75 -20.63
C ALA A 260 17.56 -23.66 -19.11
N LEU A 261 16.86 -24.42 -18.31
CA LEU A 261 16.94 -24.43 -16.84
C LEU A 261 17.35 -25.81 -16.34
N SER A 262 18.35 -25.85 -15.48
CA SER A 262 18.81 -27.06 -14.78
C SER A 262 18.66 -26.86 -13.27
N MET A 263 18.00 -27.77 -12.59
CA MET A 263 17.73 -27.73 -11.15
C MET A 263 18.04 -29.07 -10.48
N ILE A 264 18.55 -29.00 -9.26
CA ILE A 264 18.72 -30.14 -8.37
C ILE A 264 17.62 -30.12 -7.33
N ILE A 265 16.81 -31.18 -7.28
CA ILE A 265 15.73 -31.36 -6.31
C ILE A 265 15.92 -32.72 -5.65
N LYS A 266 16.17 -32.75 -4.33
CA LYS A 266 16.46 -33.99 -3.59
C LYS A 266 17.57 -34.82 -4.27
N ASP A 267 18.68 -34.18 -4.55
CA ASP A 267 19.89 -34.76 -5.19
C ASP A 267 19.66 -35.31 -6.61
N LYS A 268 18.51 -35.02 -7.22
CA LYS A 268 18.22 -35.44 -8.61
C LYS A 268 18.20 -34.20 -9.52
N LEU A 269 18.87 -34.33 -10.67
CA LEU A 269 18.93 -33.29 -11.70
C LEU A 269 17.67 -33.33 -12.56
N TYR A 270 17.09 -32.15 -12.81
CA TYR A 270 15.97 -31.92 -13.72
C TYR A 270 16.36 -30.81 -14.69
N GLN A 271 16.07 -31.00 -15.95
CA GLN A 271 16.39 -30.06 -17.02
C GLN A 271 15.19 -29.87 -17.93
N GLU A 272 14.86 -28.62 -18.19
CA GLU A 272 13.76 -28.25 -19.09
C GLU A 272 14.11 -27.00 -19.88
N THR A 273 13.50 -26.89 -21.06
CA THR A 273 13.58 -25.72 -21.93
C THR A 273 12.20 -25.18 -22.21
N ALA A 274 12.03 -23.83 -22.17
CA ALA A 274 10.77 -23.23 -22.52
C ALA A 274 10.97 -21.87 -23.19
N SER A 275 9.94 -21.42 -23.89
CA SER A 275 9.84 -20.06 -24.44
C SER A 275 8.76 -19.27 -23.71
N GLY A 276 8.85 -17.94 -23.74
CA GLY A 276 7.89 -17.04 -23.14
C GLY A 276 7.79 -15.71 -23.90
N ASP A 277 6.86 -14.87 -23.47
CA ASP A 277 6.71 -13.52 -24.05
C ASP A 277 7.80 -12.54 -23.57
N GLY A 278 8.50 -12.89 -22.47
CA GLY A 278 9.67 -12.23 -21.93
C GLY A 278 10.65 -13.23 -21.32
N GLN A 279 11.85 -12.77 -20.93
CA GLN A 279 12.89 -13.64 -20.34
C GLN A 279 12.42 -14.28 -19.03
N PHE A 280 11.74 -13.50 -18.17
CA PHE A 280 11.18 -13.99 -16.91
C PHE A 280 10.08 -15.02 -17.16
N ASP A 281 9.18 -14.76 -18.12
CA ASP A 281 8.12 -15.70 -18.48
C ASP A 281 8.69 -17.02 -19.04
N ALA A 282 9.71 -16.95 -19.89
CA ALA A 282 10.40 -18.15 -20.39
C ALA A 282 11.00 -18.99 -19.25
N PHE A 283 11.67 -18.33 -18.29
CA PHE A 283 12.22 -18.99 -17.10
C PHE A 283 11.12 -19.65 -16.25
N MET A 284 10.03 -18.94 -16.00
CA MET A 284 8.90 -19.44 -15.23
C MET A 284 8.19 -20.61 -15.92
N ASN A 285 8.12 -20.60 -17.24
CA ASN A 285 7.54 -21.71 -18.00
C ASN A 285 8.42 -22.98 -17.91
N ALA A 286 9.76 -22.85 -17.96
CA ALA A 286 10.67 -23.98 -17.73
C ALA A 286 10.55 -24.51 -16.29
N LEU A 287 10.53 -23.62 -15.32
CA LEU A 287 10.33 -23.97 -13.91
C LEU A 287 9.01 -24.70 -13.68
N LYS A 288 7.94 -24.21 -14.29
CA LYS A 288 6.61 -24.87 -14.24
C LYS A 288 6.63 -26.28 -14.81
N SER A 289 7.34 -26.50 -15.92
CA SER A 289 7.50 -27.83 -16.52
C SER A 289 8.23 -28.78 -15.57
N ILE A 290 9.33 -28.34 -14.93
CA ILE A 290 10.03 -29.13 -13.91
C ILE A 290 9.09 -29.49 -12.75
N TYR A 291 8.37 -28.51 -12.19
CA TYR A 291 7.46 -28.74 -11.07
C TYR A 291 6.32 -29.70 -11.42
N GLN A 292 5.78 -29.60 -12.64
CA GLN A 292 4.76 -30.52 -13.14
C GLN A 292 5.29 -31.95 -13.27
N SER A 293 6.52 -32.14 -13.75
CA SER A 293 7.14 -33.49 -13.92
C SER A 293 7.32 -34.23 -12.59
N ILE A 294 7.35 -33.49 -11.47
CA ILE A 294 7.48 -34.07 -10.12
C ILE A 294 6.20 -33.92 -9.27
N ASN A 295 5.07 -33.57 -9.90
CA ASN A 295 3.77 -33.42 -9.24
C ASN A 295 3.75 -32.36 -8.13
N LEU A 296 4.57 -31.31 -8.24
CA LEU A 296 4.53 -30.15 -7.37
C LEU A 296 3.75 -29.00 -8.01
N LYS A 297 3.03 -28.23 -7.19
CA LYS A 297 2.39 -26.99 -7.64
C LYS A 297 3.35 -25.85 -7.46
N LEU A 298 3.51 -25.05 -8.52
CA LEU A 298 4.18 -23.77 -8.43
C LEU A 298 3.26 -22.77 -7.74
N PRO A 299 3.76 -21.94 -6.80
CA PRO A 299 2.99 -20.83 -6.24
C PRO A 299 2.53 -19.88 -7.35
N LYS A 300 1.42 -19.19 -7.12
CA LYS A 300 0.91 -18.17 -8.05
C LYS A 300 1.67 -16.87 -7.83
N LEU A 301 2.23 -16.30 -8.90
CA LEU A 301 2.82 -14.97 -8.87
C LEU A 301 1.75 -13.93 -8.48
N ILE A 302 2.03 -13.15 -7.45
CA ILE A 302 1.15 -12.08 -6.94
C ILE A 302 1.68 -10.72 -7.37
N ASP A 303 3.00 -10.49 -7.23
CA ASP A 303 3.64 -9.22 -7.56
C ASP A 303 5.08 -9.45 -8.03
N TYR A 304 5.53 -8.59 -8.94
CA TYR A 304 6.90 -8.58 -9.46
C TYR A 304 7.33 -7.14 -9.66
N SER A 305 8.33 -6.71 -8.92
CA SER A 305 8.87 -5.36 -9.02
C SER A 305 10.39 -5.37 -9.17
N VAL A 306 10.90 -4.47 -10.01
CA VAL A 306 12.32 -4.25 -10.22
C VAL A 306 12.63 -2.78 -9.89
N ARG A 307 13.65 -2.56 -9.08
CA ARG A 307 14.09 -1.23 -8.67
C ARG A 307 15.59 -1.11 -8.87
N ILE A 308 16.03 -0.01 -9.49
CA ILE A 308 17.42 0.38 -9.55
C ILE A 308 17.63 1.48 -8.50
N PRO A 309 18.51 1.30 -7.50
CA PRO A 309 18.81 2.33 -6.52
C PRO A 309 19.33 3.61 -7.19
N PRO A 310 18.92 4.82 -6.73
CA PRO A 310 19.41 6.08 -7.27
C PRO A 310 20.91 6.25 -7.07
N GLY A 311 21.59 6.87 -8.04
CA GLY A 311 23.03 7.18 -7.97
C GLY A 311 23.95 6.05 -8.37
N SER A 312 23.43 5.04 -9.05
CA SER A 312 24.22 3.93 -9.60
C SER A 312 24.49 4.13 -11.09
N ASP A 313 25.65 3.71 -11.54
CA ASP A 313 26.02 3.65 -12.97
C ASP A 313 25.39 2.45 -13.68
N SER A 314 25.78 2.18 -14.91
CA SER A 314 25.22 1.08 -15.74
C SER A 314 25.49 -0.33 -15.19
N ASP A 315 26.37 -0.48 -14.23
CA ASP A 315 26.71 -1.70 -13.49
C ASP A 315 25.95 -1.84 -12.15
N ALA A 316 24.95 -0.99 -11.94
CA ALA A 316 24.15 -0.99 -10.74
C ALA A 316 23.46 -2.36 -10.50
N LEU A 317 23.54 -2.84 -9.27
CA LEU A 317 22.74 -3.96 -8.82
C LEU A 317 21.25 -3.54 -8.81
N CYS A 318 20.41 -4.29 -9.49
CA CYS A 318 18.96 -4.09 -9.40
C CYS A 318 18.38 -4.93 -8.24
N GLU A 319 17.51 -4.31 -7.47
CA GLU A 319 16.70 -5.01 -6.47
C GLU A 319 15.44 -5.55 -7.17
N THR A 320 15.27 -6.87 -7.17
CA THR A 320 14.08 -7.53 -7.70
C THR A 320 13.32 -8.16 -6.56
N THR A 321 12.05 -7.76 -6.40
CA THR A 321 11.13 -8.36 -5.42
C THR A 321 10.07 -9.16 -6.13
N ILE A 322 9.95 -10.44 -5.77
CA ILE A 322 8.94 -11.36 -6.33
C ILE A 322 8.08 -11.85 -5.17
N THR A 323 6.77 -11.65 -5.27
CA THR A 323 5.81 -12.14 -4.27
C THR A 323 4.96 -13.25 -4.87
N TRP A 324 4.89 -14.37 -4.16
CA TRP A 324 4.19 -15.59 -4.54
C TRP A 324 2.94 -15.82 -3.71
#